data_2aae90ce5b061e0e196e6ce5ef3e2a64
#
_entry.id   2aae90ce5b061e0e196e6ce5ef3e2a64
#
_cell.length_a   1.000
_cell.length_b   1.000
_cell.length_c   1.000
_cell.angle_alpha   90.00
_cell.angle_beta   90.00
_cell.angle_gamma   90.00
#
_symmetry.space_group_name_H-M   'P 1'
#
loop_
_entity.id
_entity.type
_entity.pdbx_description
1 polymer ?
#
loop_
_entity_poly.entity_id
_entity_poly.type
_entity_poly.pdbx_seq_one_letter_code
_entity_poly.pdbx_strand_id
1 'polypeptide(L)'
;IGGFAALTALSTSTDPKRASIPFDKERNGFVMGEGAGVVVLEELEHALKRGAHIYAEITGYGCSSDAYHITSPMEDGSGAAYAMTSAMKEAEVKPDDIDYINAHGTSTHHNDLFETRAIKLALKDAAYSVPVSSTKSMVGHLLGAAGAVEFIACVKSIQDGYIHPNVGLSETEEEMDLNYVKDEGIKKDVDVVMTNSLGFGGHNATLIVRKYS
;
A
#
# COMPACT_ATOMS: atom_id res chain seq x y z
N ILE A 1 -14.10 16.57 7.16
CA ILE A 1 -14.27 15.78 8.40
C ILE A 1 -15.73 15.31 8.54
N GLY A 2 -16.73 16.21 8.55
CA GLY A 2 -18.13 15.88 8.80
C GLY A 2 -18.70 14.76 7.90
N GLY A 3 -18.36 14.77 6.61
CA GLY A 3 -18.81 13.72 5.68
C GLY A 3 -18.28 12.32 6.03
N PHE A 4 -16.98 12.20 6.35
CA PHE A 4 -16.39 10.92 6.77
C PHE A 4 -16.85 10.47 8.16
N ALA A 5 -17.11 11.43 9.06
CA ALA A 5 -17.72 11.12 10.36
C ALA A 5 -19.14 10.57 10.20
N ALA A 6 -19.95 11.16 9.30
CA ALA A 6 -21.30 10.67 8.98
C ALA A 6 -21.28 9.26 8.33
N LEU A 7 -20.20 8.91 7.61
CA LEU A 7 -19.97 7.56 7.06
C LEU A 7 -19.43 6.57 8.11
N THR A 8 -19.19 7.00 9.35
CA THR A 8 -18.53 6.19 10.41
C THR A 8 -17.18 5.61 9.98
N ALA A 9 -16.49 6.29 9.08
CA ALA A 9 -15.23 5.80 8.50
C ALA A 9 -13.98 6.25 9.28
N LEU A 10 -14.13 7.27 10.15
CA LEU A 10 -13.01 7.81 10.94
C LEU A 10 -12.81 7.00 12.21
N SER A 11 -11.53 6.89 12.62
CA SER A 11 -11.16 6.32 13.90
C SER A 11 -11.82 7.08 15.05
N THR A 12 -12.36 6.32 16.01
CA THR A 12 -12.96 6.84 17.25
C THR A 12 -12.02 6.71 18.45
N SER A 13 -10.78 6.24 18.23
CA SER A 13 -9.78 6.10 19.29
C SER A 13 -9.41 7.47 19.85
N THR A 14 -9.33 7.57 21.17
CA THR A 14 -8.85 8.74 21.89
C THR A 14 -7.36 8.64 22.21
N ASP A 15 -6.75 7.46 22.02
CA ASP A 15 -5.31 7.27 22.13
C ASP A 15 -4.64 7.52 20.77
N PRO A 16 -3.80 8.56 20.64
CA PRO A 16 -3.13 8.86 19.37
C PRO A 16 -2.20 7.73 18.90
N LYS A 17 -1.69 6.90 19.79
CA LYS A 17 -0.85 5.74 19.43
C LYS A 17 -1.66 4.56 18.88
N ARG A 18 -2.97 4.56 19.09
CA ARG A 18 -3.91 3.51 18.65
C ARG A 18 -4.95 4.03 17.67
N ALA A 19 -4.77 5.24 17.11
CA ALA A 19 -5.76 5.86 16.24
C ALA A 19 -5.65 5.38 14.78
N SER A 20 -4.43 5.22 14.25
CA SER A 20 -4.17 4.67 12.92
C SER A 20 -3.32 3.41 13.07
N ILE A 21 -3.96 2.25 13.07
CA ILE A 21 -3.36 0.93 13.35
C ILE A 21 -3.74 -0.07 12.25
N PRO A 22 -3.25 0.14 11.00
CA PRO A 22 -3.54 -0.78 9.91
C PRO A 22 -3.25 -2.23 10.28
N PHE A 23 -4.16 -3.14 9.89
CA PHE A 23 -4.11 -4.58 10.10
C PHE A 23 -4.23 -5.06 11.56
N ASP A 24 -4.34 -4.14 12.52
CA ASP A 24 -4.58 -4.52 13.92
C ASP A 24 -6.04 -4.97 14.12
N LYS A 25 -6.25 -5.94 15.00
CA LYS A 25 -7.60 -6.45 15.33
C LYS A 25 -8.51 -5.39 15.97
N GLU A 26 -7.94 -4.37 16.62
CA GLU A 26 -8.68 -3.27 17.27
C GLU A 26 -8.88 -2.05 16.37
N ARG A 27 -8.47 -2.13 15.08
CA ARG A 27 -8.68 -1.05 14.11
C ARG A 27 -10.15 -0.70 13.98
N ASN A 28 -10.49 0.57 13.90
CA ASN A 28 -11.89 1.01 13.89
C ASN A 28 -12.18 2.18 12.95
N GLY A 29 -11.26 2.52 12.08
CA GLY A 29 -11.41 3.63 11.14
C GLY A 29 -10.08 4.28 10.81
N PHE A 30 -10.06 5.15 9.81
CA PHE A 30 -8.85 5.86 9.42
C PHE A 30 -8.71 7.21 10.13
N VAL A 31 -7.49 7.70 10.23
CA VAL A 31 -7.15 9.05 10.66
C VAL A 31 -6.88 9.91 9.42
N MET A 32 -7.52 11.07 9.31
CA MET A 32 -7.23 12.02 8.23
C MET A 32 -5.85 12.63 8.45
N GLY A 33 -4.98 12.48 7.47
CA GLY A 33 -3.68 13.15 7.41
C GLY A 33 -3.71 14.35 6.47
N GLU A 34 -2.69 15.19 6.55
CA GLU A 34 -2.47 16.32 5.66
C GLU A 34 -1.08 16.23 5.03
N GLY A 35 -0.98 16.56 3.76
CA GLY A 35 0.29 16.57 3.06
C GLY A 35 0.16 16.72 1.57
N ALA A 36 1.31 16.77 0.91
CA ALA A 36 1.42 16.80 -0.54
C ALA A 36 2.67 16.01 -0.96
N GLY A 37 2.62 15.39 -2.13
CA GLY A 37 3.76 14.74 -2.75
C GLY A 37 3.83 15.13 -4.22
N VAL A 38 5.04 15.41 -4.70
CA VAL A 38 5.31 15.71 -6.10
C VAL A 38 6.49 14.86 -6.55
N VAL A 39 6.32 14.14 -7.63
CA VAL A 39 7.40 13.38 -8.27
C VAL A 39 7.55 13.83 -9.72
N VAL A 40 8.78 13.83 -10.21
CA VAL A 40 9.07 14.10 -11.62
C VAL A 40 9.18 12.75 -12.31
N LEU A 41 8.23 12.46 -13.21
CA LEU A 41 8.27 11.30 -14.08
C LEU A 41 8.94 11.72 -15.39
N GLU A 42 9.90 10.94 -15.82
CA GLU A 42 10.69 11.25 -17.00
C GLU A 42 10.95 9.95 -17.78
N GLU A 43 10.90 10.04 -19.09
CA GLU A 43 11.23 8.93 -19.96
C GLU A 43 12.72 8.58 -19.79
N LEU A 44 13.04 7.27 -19.74
CA LEU A 44 14.35 6.75 -19.38
C LEU A 44 15.48 7.32 -20.26
N GLU A 45 15.35 7.26 -21.58
CA GLU A 45 16.37 7.73 -22.51
C GLU A 45 16.60 9.26 -22.41
N HIS A 46 15.53 10.01 -22.10
CA HIS A 46 15.64 11.44 -21.85
C HIS A 46 16.42 11.72 -20.55
N ALA A 47 16.13 11.00 -19.47
CA ALA A 47 16.83 11.10 -18.20
C ALA A 47 18.32 10.78 -18.35
N LEU A 48 18.63 9.67 -19.03
CA LEU A 48 20.01 9.25 -19.31
C LEU A 48 20.78 10.27 -20.14
N LYS A 49 20.17 10.80 -21.21
CA LYS A 49 20.79 11.78 -22.10
C LYS A 49 21.22 13.06 -21.38
N ARG A 50 20.47 13.50 -20.37
CA ARG A 50 20.84 14.69 -19.57
C ARG A 50 21.66 14.37 -18.31
N GLY A 51 22.01 13.10 -18.08
CA GLY A 51 22.77 12.67 -16.90
C GLY A 51 21.98 12.82 -15.59
N ALA A 52 20.66 12.57 -15.62
CA ALA A 52 19.84 12.64 -14.42
C ALA A 52 20.21 11.55 -13.41
N HIS A 53 20.09 11.87 -12.12
CA HIS A 53 20.04 10.84 -11.09
C HIS A 53 18.67 10.18 -11.11
N ILE A 54 18.62 8.87 -11.39
CA ILE A 54 17.41 8.08 -11.43
C ILE A 54 17.25 7.41 -10.07
N TYR A 55 16.13 7.69 -9.39
CA TYR A 55 15.85 7.16 -8.05
C TYR A 55 15.27 5.75 -8.08
N ALA A 56 14.41 5.49 -9.05
CA ALA A 56 13.76 4.21 -9.29
C ALA A 56 13.05 4.24 -10.64
N GLU A 57 12.55 3.10 -11.09
CA GLU A 57 11.73 2.97 -12.30
C GLU A 57 10.31 2.55 -11.92
N ILE A 58 9.31 3.13 -12.58
CA ILE A 58 7.95 2.60 -12.58
C ILE A 58 7.86 1.64 -13.76
N THR A 59 7.76 0.35 -13.46
CA THR A 59 7.79 -0.70 -14.49
C THR A 59 6.44 -1.34 -14.75
N GLY A 60 5.46 -1.14 -13.86
CA GLY A 60 4.13 -1.70 -14.03
C GLY A 60 3.04 -0.86 -13.38
N TYR A 61 1.90 -0.83 -14.05
CA TYR A 61 0.66 -0.21 -13.60
C TYR A 61 -0.51 -1.17 -13.83
N GLY A 62 -1.35 -1.31 -12.82
CA GLY A 62 -2.59 -2.06 -12.92
C GLY A 62 -3.73 -1.26 -12.31
N CYS A 63 -4.89 -1.30 -12.97
CA CYS A 63 -6.09 -0.68 -12.44
C CYS A 63 -7.32 -1.56 -12.68
N SER A 64 -8.30 -1.41 -11.81
CA SER A 64 -9.60 -2.08 -11.90
C SER A 64 -10.69 -1.27 -11.23
N SER A 65 -11.92 -1.71 -11.40
CA SER A 65 -13.07 -1.19 -10.66
C SER A 65 -13.90 -2.38 -10.16
N ASP A 66 -14.23 -2.38 -8.86
CA ASP A 66 -15.03 -3.44 -8.25
C ASP A 66 -16.46 -3.46 -8.78
N ALA A 67 -17.02 -2.29 -9.13
CA ALA A 67 -18.43 -2.13 -9.50
C ALA A 67 -19.39 -2.79 -8.48
N TYR A 68 -19.05 -2.75 -7.21
CA TYR A 68 -19.70 -3.48 -6.12
C TYR A 68 -20.46 -2.56 -5.17
N HIS A 69 -19.78 -1.67 -4.48
CA HIS A 69 -20.35 -0.79 -3.47
C HIS A 69 -19.72 0.59 -3.48
N ILE A 70 -20.44 1.62 -3.02
CA ILE A 70 -19.99 3.01 -3.07
C ILE A 70 -18.77 3.29 -2.15
N THR A 71 -18.64 2.58 -1.03
CA THR A 71 -17.55 2.80 -0.05
C THR A 71 -16.83 1.54 0.38
N SER A 72 -17.44 0.35 0.24
CA SER A 72 -16.81 -0.91 0.63
C SER A 72 -16.09 -1.54 -0.56
N PRO A 73 -14.84 -1.99 -0.40
CA PRO A 73 -14.20 -2.84 -1.40
C PRO A 73 -14.96 -4.15 -1.58
N MET A 74 -14.70 -4.86 -2.68
CA MET A 74 -15.26 -6.18 -2.91
C MET A 74 -14.72 -7.17 -1.87
N GLU A 75 -15.63 -7.90 -1.22
CA GLU A 75 -15.33 -8.73 -0.04
C GLU A 75 -14.30 -9.83 -0.30
N ASP A 76 -14.30 -10.42 -1.48
CA ASP A 76 -13.34 -11.45 -1.87
C ASP A 76 -11.96 -10.90 -2.29
N GLY A 77 -11.82 -9.57 -2.42
CA GLY A 77 -10.59 -8.88 -2.83
C GLY A 77 -10.23 -9.05 -4.32
N SER A 78 -11.11 -9.66 -5.13
CA SER A 78 -10.78 -9.98 -6.52
C SER A 78 -10.48 -8.76 -7.40
N GLY A 79 -11.16 -7.63 -7.17
CA GLY A 79 -10.90 -6.40 -7.91
C GLY A 79 -9.50 -5.86 -7.67
N ALA A 80 -9.10 -5.71 -6.41
CA ALA A 80 -7.74 -5.28 -6.06
C ALA A 80 -6.68 -6.30 -6.50
N ALA A 81 -6.95 -7.61 -6.38
CA ALA A 81 -6.06 -8.66 -6.88
C ALA A 81 -5.84 -8.58 -8.39
N TYR A 82 -6.88 -8.21 -9.15
CA TYR A 82 -6.74 -7.99 -10.59
C TYR A 82 -5.81 -6.81 -10.91
N ALA A 83 -5.91 -5.70 -10.17
CA ALA A 83 -5.00 -4.57 -10.34
C ALA A 83 -3.54 -4.98 -10.04
N MET A 84 -3.30 -5.71 -8.94
CA MET A 84 -1.99 -6.23 -8.56
C MET A 84 -1.40 -7.16 -9.64
N THR A 85 -2.18 -8.14 -10.10
CA THR A 85 -1.72 -9.09 -11.13
C THR A 85 -1.48 -8.42 -12.48
N SER A 86 -2.28 -7.40 -12.83
CA SER A 86 -2.07 -6.60 -14.05
C SER A 86 -0.78 -5.81 -13.98
N ALA A 87 -0.49 -5.16 -12.84
CA ALA A 87 0.76 -4.43 -12.63
C ALA A 87 1.98 -5.35 -12.70
N MET A 88 1.93 -6.52 -12.05
CA MET A 88 3.00 -7.52 -12.13
C MET A 88 3.22 -8.00 -13.56
N LYS A 89 2.14 -8.24 -14.31
CA LYS A 89 2.23 -8.68 -15.71
C LYS A 89 2.90 -7.61 -16.59
N GLU A 90 2.55 -6.34 -16.43
CA GLU A 90 3.16 -5.24 -17.17
C GLU A 90 4.64 -5.07 -16.82
N ALA A 91 4.99 -5.21 -15.55
CA ALA A 91 6.36 -5.17 -15.06
C ALA A 91 7.19 -6.41 -15.42
N GLU A 92 6.59 -7.44 -15.98
CA GLU A 92 7.22 -8.76 -16.25
C GLU A 92 7.84 -9.39 -14.99
N VAL A 93 7.20 -9.20 -13.82
CA VAL A 93 7.63 -9.78 -12.53
C VAL A 93 6.65 -10.86 -12.06
N LYS A 94 7.19 -11.84 -11.32
CA LYS A 94 6.42 -12.89 -10.66
C LYS A 94 6.13 -12.52 -9.21
N PRO A 95 5.17 -13.18 -8.55
CA PRO A 95 4.90 -12.97 -7.13
C PRO A 95 6.15 -13.06 -6.24
N ASP A 96 7.05 -14.00 -6.50
CA ASP A 96 8.28 -14.22 -5.73
C ASP A 96 9.34 -13.12 -5.93
N ASP A 97 9.20 -12.30 -6.97
CA ASP A 97 10.13 -11.19 -7.24
C ASP A 97 9.77 -9.93 -6.40
N ILE A 98 8.61 -9.91 -5.74
CA ILE A 98 8.17 -8.76 -4.94
C ILE A 98 8.87 -8.80 -3.57
N ASP A 99 9.66 -7.79 -3.29
CA ASP A 99 10.41 -7.65 -2.03
C ASP A 99 9.63 -6.99 -0.91
N TYR A 100 8.67 -6.13 -1.24
CA TYR A 100 7.90 -5.35 -0.30
C TYR A 100 6.56 -4.92 -0.89
N ILE A 101 5.52 -4.90 -0.05
CA ILE A 101 4.21 -4.33 -0.37
C ILE A 101 3.93 -3.14 0.55
N ASN A 102 3.83 -1.95 -0.05
CA ASN A 102 3.24 -0.79 0.60
C ASN A 102 1.73 -0.84 0.36
N ALA A 103 1.02 -1.30 1.37
CA ALA A 103 -0.42 -1.53 1.29
C ALA A 103 -1.21 -0.23 1.40
N HIS A 104 -2.42 -0.23 0.87
CA HIS A 104 -3.38 0.84 1.12
C HIS A 104 -3.67 0.97 2.62
N GLY A 105 -3.99 -0.13 3.30
CA GLY A 105 -3.96 -0.27 4.75
C GLY A 105 -4.49 0.95 5.52
N THR A 106 -5.80 1.16 5.51
CA THR A 106 -6.43 2.38 6.05
C THR A 106 -6.74 2.32 7.53
N SER A 107 -6.53 1.19 8.20
CA SER A 107 -7.00 0.98 9.57
C SER A 107 -8.53 0.88 9.68
N THR A 108 -9.22 0.66 8.56
CA THR A 108 -10.65 0.33 8.56
C THR A 108 -10.86 -1.17 8.54
N HIS A 109 -11.94 -1.64 9.18
CA HIS A 109 -12.20 -3.06 9.33
C HIS A 109 -12.24 -3.80 7.99
N HIS A 110 -13.05 -3.32 7.05
CA HIS A 110 -13.24 -3.99 5.77
C HIS A 110 -12.05 -3.85 4.82
N ASN A 111 -11.48 -2.65 4.70
CA ASN A 111 -10.38 -2.46 3.75
C ASN A 111 -9.21 -3.39 4.05
N ASP A 112 -8.74 -3.41 5.29
CA ASP A 112 -7.51 -4.14 5.64
C ASP A 112 -7.71 -5.66 5.50
N LEU A 113 -8.91 -6.16 5.85
CA LEU A 113 -9.26 -7.56 5.65
C LEU A 113 -9.34 -7.94 4.16
N PHE A 114 -10.01 -7.11 3.35
CA PHE A 114 -10.22 -7.43 1.94
C PHE A 114 -8.94 -7.20 1.11
N GLU A 115 -8.10 -6.23 1.48
CA GLU A 115 -6.77 -6.10 0.90
C GLU A 115 -5.87 -7.30 1.24
N THR A 116 -5.96 -7.84 2.45
CA THR A 116 -5.29 -9.09 2.83
C THR A 116 -5.68 -10.24 1.90
N ARG A 117 -6.98 -10.41 1.64
CA ARG A 117 -7.50 -11.40 0.69
C ARG A 117 -6.97 -11.15 -0.72
N ALA A 118 -6.97 -9.89 -1.17
CA ALA A 118 -6.47 -9.50 -2.48
C ALA A 118 -4.98 -9.84 -2.67
N ILE A 119 -4.15 -9.56 -1.66
CA ILE A 119 -2.72 -9.92 -1.67
C ILE A 119 -2.55 -11.43 -1.77
N LYS A 120 -3.30 -12.22 -0.98
CA LYS A 120 -3.27 -13.69 -1.05
C LYS A 120 -3.68 -14.20 -2.44
N LEU A 121 -4.72 -13.65 -3.05
CA LEU A 121 -5.16 -14.02 -4.39
C LEU A 121 -4.11 -13.70 -5.46
N ALA A 122 -3.48 -12.52 -5.36
CA ALA A 122 -2.52 -12.04 -6.36
C ALA A 122 -1.17 -12.75 -6.25
N LEU A 123 -0.64 -12.91 -5.02
CA LEU A 123 0.71 -13.42 -4.79
C LEU A 123 0.74 -14.91 -4.41
N LYS A 124 -0.40 -15.53 -4.09
CA LYS A 124 -0.50 -16.96 -3.69
C LYS A 124 0.46 -17.24 -2.52
N ASP A 125 1.31 -18.28 -2.66
CA ASP A 125 2.23 -18.72 -1.60
C ASP A 125 3.25 -17.64 -1.24
N ALA A 126 3.68 -16.80 -2.19
CA ALA A 126 4.59 -15.68 -1.95
C ALA A 126 4.01 -14.60 -1.00
N ALA A 127 2.68 -14.49 -0.90
CA ALA A 127 2.01 -13.54 -0.03
C ALA A 127 2.43 -13.66 1.45
N TYR A 128 2.74 -14.88 1.90
CA TYR A 128 3.09 -15.15 3.30
C TYR A 128 4.53 -14.80 3.67
N SER A 129 5.40 -14.62 2.67
CA SER A 129 6.81 -14.31 2.89
C SER A 129 7.15 -12.83 2.67
N VAL A 130 6.42 -12.15 1.75
CA VAL A 130 6.66 -10.75 1.43
C VAL A 130 6.28 -9.83 2.59
N PRO A 131 7.16 -8.91 3.04
CA PRO A 131 6.82 -7.93 4.05
C PRO A 131 5.72 -6.97 3.57
N VAL A 132 4.75 -6.68 4.47
CA VAL A 132 3.64 -5.77 4.20
C VAL A 132 3.59 -4.67 5.26
N SER A 133 3.56 -3.42 4.85
CA SER A 133 3.27 -2.32 5.77
C SER A 133 2.48 -1.19 5.11
N SER A 134 1.83 -0.38 5.92
CA SER A 134 1.09 0.80 5.48
C SER A 134 1.71 2.07 6.05
N THR A 135 2.08 3.00 5.17
CA THR A 135 2.58 4.33 5.54
C THR A 135 1.54 5.13 6.35
N LYS A 136 0.26 4.80 6.18
CA LYS A 136 -0.84 5.45 6.92
C LYS A 136 -0.81 5.20 8.43
N SER A 137 -0.07 4.19 8.89
CA SER A 137 0.17 4.00 10.32
C SER A 137 0.92 5.17 10.97
N MET A 138 1.75 5.87 10.19
CA MET A 138 2.59 6.98 10.65
C MET A 138 2.03 8.37 10.30
N VAL A 139 1.42 8.51 9.12
CA VAL A 139 1.03 9.83 8.59
C VAL A 139 -0.49 10.00 8.46
N GLY A 140 -1.27 8.98 8.77
CA GLY A 140 -2.70 8.96 8.50
C GLY A 140 -3.02 8.82 7.00
N HIS A 141 -4.29 8.95 6.66
CA HIS A 141 -4.76 8.87 5.29
C HIS A 141 -4.84 10.28 4.66
N LEU A 142 -3.92 10.58 3.76
CA LEU A 142 -3.82 11.89 3.10
C LEU A 142 -4.79 12.05 1.91
N LEU A 143 -5.72 11.13 1.73
CA LEU A 143 -6.70 11.12 0.63
C LEU A 143 -6.01 11.23 -0.74
N GLY A 144 -6.24 12.33 -1.47
CA GLY A 144 -5.65 12.53 -2.79
C GLY A 144 -4.12 12.62 -2.81
N ALA A 145 -3.47 12.93 -1.69
CA ALA A 145 -2.01 12.98 -1.60
C ALA A 145 -1.39 11.62 -1.17
N ALA A 146 -2.21 10.66 -0.70
CA ALA A 146 -1.72 9.41 -0.13
C ALA A 146 -0.81 8.64 -1.10
N GLY A 147 -1.26 8.42 -2.33
CA GLY A 147 -0.51 7.65 -3.31
C GLY A 147 0.86 8.26 -3.65
N ALA A 148 0.97 9.59 -3.72
CA ALA A 148 2.25 10.24 -3.99
C ALA A 148 3.24 10.09 -2.81
N VAL A 149 2.77 10.21 -1.57
CA VAL A 149 3.60 10.03 -0.37
C VAL A 149 4.01 8.57 -0.21
N GLU A 150 3.10 7.63 -0.45
CA GLU A 150 3.36 6.18 -0.42
C GLU A 150 4.35 5.76 -1.51
N PHE A 151 4.22 6.29 -2.71
CA PHE A 151 5.20 6.09 -3.78
C PHE A 151 6.60 6.58 -3.38
N ILE A 152 6.71 7.77 -2.79
CA ILE A 152 7.97 8.30 -2.29
C ILE A 152 8.55 7.39 -1.19
N ALA A 153 7.71 6.87 -0.28
CA ALA A 153 8.14 5.91 0.73
C ALA A 153 8.69 4.61 0.10
N CYS A 154 8.07 4.11 -0.98
CA CYS A 154 8.56 2.95 -1.73
C CYS A 154 9.93 3.21 -2.35
N VAL A 155 10.11 4.36 -3.00
CA VAL A 155 11.42 4.76 -3.57
C VAL A 155 12.47 4.86 -2.47
N LYS A 156 12.12 5.41 -1.31
CA LYS A 156 13.02 5.49 -0.15
C LYS A 156 13.36 4.11 0.40
N SER A 157 12.42 3.18 0.44
CA SER A 157 12.69 1.80 0.87
C SER A 157 13.73 1.12 -0.04
N ILE A 158 13.66 1.35 -1.35
CA ILE A 158 14.66 0.87 -2.32
C ILE A 158 16.03 1.50 -2.05
N GLN A 159 16.08 2.82 -1.87
CA GLN A 159 17.33 3.53 -1.70
C GLN A 159 18.05 3.24 -0.38
N ASP A 160 17.28 3.15 0.70
CA ASP A 160 17.82 3.05 2.05
C ASP A 160 17.94 1.59 2.53
N GLY A 161 17.41 0.61 1.76
CA GLY A 161 17.38 -0.79 2.17
C GLY A 161 16.60 -0.98 3.49
N TYR A 162 15.47 -0.28 3.62
CA TYR A 162 14.70 -0.26 4.86
C TYR A 162 13.19 -0.23 4.59
N ILE A 163 12.47 -1.14 5.22
CA ILE A 163 11.01 -1.20 5.20
C ILE A 163 10.49 -0.74 6.56
N HIS A 164 9.64 0.28 6.55
CA HIS A 164 9.05 0.83 7.77
C HIS A 164 7.98 -0.10 8.37
N PRO A 165 7.75 -0.06 9.69
CA PRO A 165 6.73 -0.87 10.35
C PRO A 165 5.31 -0.33 10.13
N ASN A 166 4.32 -1.17 10.49
CA ASN A 166 2.98 -0.72 10.83
C ASN A 166 3.00 -0.25 12.30
N VAL A 167 3.11 1.06 12.50
CA VAL A 167 3.17 1.63 13.84
C VAL A 167 1.86 1.34 14.59
N GLY A 168 1.97 0.84 15.81
CA GLY A 168 0.83 0.51 16.66
C GLY A 168 0.20 -0.87 16.39
N LEU A 169 0.66 -1.63 15.41
CA LEU A 169 0.19 -2.99 15.17
C LEU A 169 0.65 -3.92 16.30
N SER A 170 -0.30 -4.43 17.08
CA SER A 170 -0.03 -5.35 18.20
C SER A 170 -0.44 -6.78 17.85
N GLU A 171 -1.66 -6.97 17.37
CA GLU A 171 -2.23 -8.28 17.08
C GLU A 171 -3.13 -8.21 15.86
N THR A 172 -3.11 -9.25 15.03
CA THR A 172 -3.94 -9.38 13.84
C THR A 172 -5.13 -10.31 14.09
N GLU A 173 -6.16 -10.22 13.26
CA GLU A 173 -7.21 -11.24 13.18
C GLU A 173 -6.67 -12.52 12.55
N GLU A 174 -7.33 -13.67 12.81
CA GLU A 174 -6.90 -14.97 12.31
C GLU A 174 -6.73 -15.01 10.78
N GLU A 175 -7.61 -14.37 10.04
CA GLU A 175 -7.56 -14.32 8.57
C GLU A 175 -6.46 -13.38 8.03
N MET A 176 -5.98 -12.46 8.87
CA MET A 176 -4.92 -11.51 8.53
C MET A 176 -3.56 -12.05 9.00
N ASP A 177 -3.09 -13.10 8.34
CA ASP A 177 -1.92 -13.91 8.69
C ASP A 177 -0.70 -13.68 7.78
N LEU A 178 -0.65 -12.54 7.08
CA LEU A 178 0.49 -12.16 6.24
C LEU A 178 1.69 -11.68 7.07
N ASN A 179 2.83 -11.50 6.42
CA ASN A 179 4.05 -10.99 7.02
C ASN A 179 4.00 -9.48 7.24
N TYR A 180 3.11 -9.02 8.14
CA TYR A 180 3.04 -7.60 8.47
C TYR A 180 4.26 -7.19 9.31
N VAL A 181 4.95 -6.15 8.86
CA VAL A 181 6.08 -5.58 9.60
C VAL A 181 5.57 -4.92 10.88
N LYS A 182 5.96 -5.42 12.05
CA LYS A 182 5.56 -4.94 13.39
C LYS A 182 6.70 -4.20 14.07
N ASP A 183 6.36 -3.44 15.11
CA ASP A 183 7.26 -2.80 16.07
C ASP A 183 8.33 -1.91 15.42
N GLU A 184 9.42 -2.50 14.99
CA GLU A 184 10.52 -1.83 14.29
C GLU A 184 10.50 -2.20 12.82
N GLY A 185 10.99 -1.31 11.96
CA GLY A 185 11.18 -1.63 10.55
C GLY A 185 12.29 -2.65 10.35
N ILE A 186 12.38 -3.19 9.17
CA ILE A 186 13.38 -4.21 8.82
C ILE A 186 14.38 -3.68 7.81
N LYS A 187 15.64 -3.99 8.01
CA LYS A 187 16.70 -3.79 7.02
C LYS A 187 16.67 -4.95 6.04
N LYS A 188 16.47 -4.66 4.78
CA LYS A 188 16.41 -5.64 3.71
C LYS A 188 16.78 -4.92 2.40
N ASP A 189 17.58 -5.55 1.56
CA ASP A 189 17.74 -5.10 0.18
C ASP A 189 16.40 -5.24 -0.54
N VAL A 190 15.96 -4.16 -1.15
CA VAL A 190 14.65 -4.04 -1.80
C VAL A 190 14.88 -3.63 -3.24
N ASP A 191 14.54 -4.50 -4.17
CA ASP A 191 14.69 -4.23 -5.61
C ASP A 191 13.34 -4.00 -6.29
N VAL A 192 12.28 -4.67 -5.84
CA VAL A 192 10.93 -4.59 -6.43
C VAL A 192 9.88 -4.33 -5.34
N VAL A 193 9.16 -3.24 -5.47
CA VAL A 193 8.11 -2.82 -4.55
C VAL A 193 6.78 -2.76 -5.27
N MET A 194 5.73 -3.28 -4.62
CA MET A 194 4.35 -3.07 -5.01
C MET A 194 3.71 -2.02 -4.09
N THR A 195 2.99 -1.04 -4.65
CA THR A 195 2.19 -0.09 -3.85
C THR A 195 0.76 -0.07 -4.33
N ASN A 196 -0.19 -0.18 -3.39
CA ASN A 196 -1.61 -0.26 -3.65
C ASN A 196 -2.34 1.01 -3.23
N SER A 197 -3.29 1.44 -4.03
CA SER A 197 -4.25 2.48 -3.72
C SER A 197 -5.66 2.00 -4.01
N LEU A 198 -6.47 1.90 -2.98
CA LEU A 198 -7.87 1.47 -3.07
C LEU A 198 -8.75 2.66 -2.69
N GLY A 199 -9.77 2.95 -3.50
CA GLY A 199 -10.59 4.14 -3.32
C GLY A 199 -12.08 3.84 -3.24
N PHE A 200 -12.82 4.72 -2.60
CA PHE A 200 -14.28 4.69 -2.63
C PHE A 200 -14.78 4.70 -4.08
N GLY A 201 -15.90 3.99 -4.32
CA GLY A 201 -16.39 3.71 -5.67
C GLY A 201 -15.78 2.44 -6.29
N GLY A 202 -14.93 1.73 -5.53
CA GLY A 202 -14.29 0.49 -5.98
C GLY A 202 -13.11 0.70 -6.91
N HIS A 203 -12.47 1.86 -6.86
CA HIS A 203 -11.28 2.12 -7.65
C HIS A 203 -10.06 1.45 -7.04
N ASN A 204 -9.37 0.62 -7.82
CA ASN A 204 -8.14 -0.05 -7.41
C ASN A 204 -7.01 0.33 -8.37
N ALA A 205 -5.86 0.69 -7.83
CA ALA A 205 -4.65 0.97 -8.58
C ALA A 205 -3.45 0.35 -7.88
N THR A 206 -2.55 -0.24 -8.65
CA THR A 206 -1.28 -0.81 -8.18
C THR A 206 -0.15 -0.35 -9.09
N LEU A 207 0.97 0.06 -8.48
CA LEU A 207 2.22 0.32 -9.18
C LEU A 207 3.27 -0.70 -8.78
N ILE A 208 4.12 -1.08 -9.73
CA ILE A 208 5.39 -1.77 -9.48
C ILE A 208 6.52 -0.78 -9.68
N VAL A 209 7.34 -0.66 -8.66
CA VAL A 209 8.52 0.23 -8.61
C VAL A 209 9.76 -0.63 -8.47
N ARG A 210 10.74 -0.42 -9.33
CA ARG A 210 12.00 -1.17 -9.32
C ARG A 210 13.19 -0.28 -9.08
N LYS A 211 14.20 -0.87 -8.45
CA LYS A 211 15.52 -0.27 -8.38
C LYS A 211 16.08 -0.09 -9.79
N TYR A 212 16.56 1.11 -10.08
CA TYR A 212 17.31 1.36 -11.29
C TYR A 212 18.73 0.80 -11.14
N SER A 213 19.17 -0.02 -12.09
CA SER A 213 20.48 -0.70 -12.10
C SER A 213 21.26 -0.41 -13.38
#